data_ec2d0547b289b5729f9eb9c29f83c683
#
_entry.id   ec2d0547b289b5729f9eb9c29f83c683
#
_cell.length_a   1.000
_cell.length_b   1.000
_cell.length_c   1.000
_cell.angle_alpha   90.00
_cell.angle_beta   90.00
_cell.angle_gamma   90.00
#
_symmetry.space_group_name_H-M   'P 1'
#
loop_
_entity.id
_entity.type
_entity.pdbx_description
1 polymer ?
#
loop_
_entity_poly.entity_id
_entity_poly.type
_entity_poly.pdbx_seq_one_letter_code
_entity_poly.pdbx_strand_id
1 'polypeptide(L)'
;MKKFLVFFMALCVAVPVFAAKGKSAARGSSRKAARSDEFKDSRDKQSYRLVKIDGREWFGDNLNFKAENSYCYDDSDDNCMAYGRLYTWEAAKKACPAGFRLPNQEDFESLWTAAGADFNAAYLLKTTYGWKGETNGNDTLKFSAMPAGNRFDDETYGNMNKFAFFWSDYAENGSGDARVWFMTNKSMGFSYSSKPKIFGFSVRCVR
;
A
#
# COMPACT_ATOMS: atom_id res chain seq x y z
N MET A 1 39.35 48.31 51.11
CA MET A 1 38.77 47.27 50.26
C MET A 1 39.38 45.96 50.68
N LYS A 2 38.70 45.22 51.56
CA LYS A 2 39.21 44.00 52.20
C LYS A 2 38.63 42.76 51.45
N LYS A 3 39.51 41.90 50.87
CA LYS A 3 39.18 40.58 50.30
C LYS A 3 39.01 39.61 51.46
N PHE A 4 37.81 38.98 51.56
CA PHE A 4 37.58 37.80 52.39
C PHE A 4 37.74 36.53 51.54
N LEU A 5 38.72 35.74 51.95
CA LEU A 5 39.00 34.42 51.38
C LEU A 5 38.31 33.39 52.30
N VAL A 6 37.30 32.66 51.81
CA VAL A 6 36.65 31.59 52.57
C VAL A 6 37.22 30.27 52.10
N PHE A 7 37.89 29.55 52.97
CA PHE A 7 38.41 28.22 52.81
C PHE A 7 37.27 27.23 53.09
N PHE A 8 36.84 26.43 52.11
CA PHE A 8 35.99 25.27 52.34
C PHE A 8 36.85 24.02 52.45
N MET A 9 36.85 23.44 53.63
CA MET A 9 37.50 22.18 53.98
C MET A 9 36.58 21.04 53.52
N ALA A 10 36.99 20.25 52.50
CA ALA A 10 36.26 19.08 52.06
C ALA A 10 36.52 17.89 52.98
N LEU A 11 35.50 17.42 53.65
CA LEU A 11 35.53 16.22 54.50
C LEU A 11 35.22 15.01 53.60
N CYS A 12 36.25 14.19 53.29
CA CYS A 12 36.08 12.90 52.60
C CYS A 12 35.54 11.85 53.58
N VAL A 13 34.27 11.48 53.41
CA VAL A 13 33.69 10.31 54.11
C VAL A 13 33.76 9.12 53.15
N ALA A 14 34.57 8.13 53.49
CA ALA A 14 34.68 6.85 52.80
C ALA A 14 33.47 5.97 53.17
N VAL A 15 32.63 5.60 52.17
CA VAL A 15 31.53 4.66 52.29
C VAL A 15 31.99 3.29 51.76
N PRO A 16 31.85 2.20 52.51
CA PRO A 16 32.22 0.89 52.01
C PRO A 16 31.24 0.40 50.95
N VAL A 17 31.72 0.02 49.76
CA VAL A 17 30.94 -0.61 48.67
C VAL A 17 30.75 -2.07 49.00
N PHE A 18 29.53 -2.46 49.38
CA PHE A 18 29.14 -3.87 49.44
C PHE A 18 28.85 -4.35 48.00
N ALA A 19 29.69 -5.22 47.48
CA ALA A 19 29.45 -5.93 46.21
C ALA A 19 28.37 -6.99 46.38
N ALA A 20 27.15 -6.71 46.02
CA ALA A 20 26.09 -7.72 45.87
C ALA A 20 26.26 -8.46 44.54
N LYS A 21 26.63 -9.73 44.58
CA LYS A 21 26.57 -10.65 43.44
C LYS A 21 25.12 -10.92 43.08
N GLY A 22 24.56 -10.09 42.18
CA GLY A 22 23.29 -10.33 41.55
C GLY A 22 23.44 -11.38 40.46
N LYS A 23 22.83 -12.56 40.65
CA LYS A 23 22.63 -13.54 39.59
C LYS A 23 21.74 -12.92 38.52
N SER A 24 22.30 -12.62 37.34
CA SER A 24 21.57 -12.23 36.17
C SER A 24 20.73 -13.42 35.66
N ALA A 25 19.45 -13.44 35.99
CA ALA A 25 18.49 -14.32 35.33
C ALA A 25 18.28 -13.76 33.91
N ALA A 26 18.83 -14.46 32.93
CA ALA A 26 18.55 -14.22 31.52
C ALA A 26 17.04 -14.42 31.28
N ARG A 27 16.25 -13.34 31.30
CA ARG A 27 14.90 -13.32 30.74
C ARG A 27 15.03 -13.57 29.24
N GLY A 28 14.79 -14.80 28.83
CA GLY A 28 14.54 -15.13 27.44
C GLY A 28 13.33 -14.33 26.94
N SER A 29 13.57 -13.18 26.35
CA SER A 29 12.58 -12.50 25.54
C SER A 29 12.29 -13.40 24.35
N SER A 30 11.22 -14.18 24.43
CA SER A 30 10.64 -14.83 23.26
C SER A 30 10.18 -13.69 22.34
N ARG A 31 11.04 -13.31 21.39
CA ARG A 31 10.63 -12.50 20.26
C ARG A 31 9.56 -13.30 19.53
N LYS A 32 8.29 -13.00 19.80
CA LYS A 32 7.17 -13.38 18.95
C LYS A 32 7.57 -12.92 17.56
N ALA A 33 7.86 -13.87 16.66
CA ALA A 33 8.21 -13.56 15.28
C ALA A 33 7.16 -12.58 14.78
N ALA A 34 7.58 -11.40 14.35
CA ALA A 34 6.68 -10.44 13.72
C ALA A 34 6.01 -11.20 12.58
N ARG A 35 4.68 -11.31 12.61
CA ARG A 35 3.89 -11.84 11.53
C ARG A 35 4.33 -11.05 10.31
N SER A 36 4.88 -11.71 9.30
CA SER A 36 5.29 -11.04 8.09
C SER A 36 4.03 -10.42 7.47
N ASP A 37 3.98 -9.09 7.42
CA ASP A 37 2.93 -8.36 6.72
C ASP A 37 3.14 -8.51 5.19
N GLU A 38 3.40 -9.74 4.76
CA GLU A 38 3.74 -10.11 3.39
C GLU A 38 3.08 -11.44 3.03
N PHE A 39 2.50 -11.48 1.84
CA PHE A 39 1.97 -12.69 1.21
C PHE A 39 2.87 -13.11 0.05
N LYS A 40 3.31 -14.37 0.06
CA LYS A 40 4.05 -14.95 -1.07
C LYS A 40 3.13 -15.78 -1.93
N ASP A 41 2.95 -15.38 -3.17
CA ASP A 41 2.13 -16.11 -4.15
C ASP A 41 2.83 -17.44 -4.53
N SER A 42 2.17 -18.55 -4.27
CA SER A 42 2.73 -19.87 -4.58
C SER A 42 2.84 -20.16 -6.07
N ARG A 43 2.09 -19.43 -6.92
CA ARG A 43 2.02 -19.64 -8.36
C ARG A 43 3.28 -19.17 -9.08
N ASP A 44 3.85 -18.01 -8.68
CA ASP A 44 5.00 -17.37 -9.34
C ASP A 44 6.10 -16.92 -8.37
N LYS A 45 5.90 -17.15 -7.05
CA LYS A 45 6.82 -16.78 -5.96
C LYS A 45 6.98 -15.28 -5.74
N GLN A 46 6.16 -14.44 -6.38
CA GLN A 46 6.15 -13.01 -6.07
C GLN A 46 5.61 -12.76 -4.67
N SER A 47 6.13 -11.71 -4.04
CA SER A 47 5.74 -11.29 -2.71
C SER A 47 4.97 -9.98 -2.78
N TYR A 48 3.90 -9.87 -1.97
CA TYR A 48 3.06 -8.69 -1.88
C TYR A 48 2.94 -8.27 -0.42
N ARG A 49 3.15 -6.98 -0.14
CA ARG A 49 2.90 -6.43 1.20
C ARG A 49 1.42 -6.59 1.55
N LEU A 50 1.14 -6.87 2.81
CA LEU A 50 -0.22 -6.91 3.33
C LEU A 50 -0.47 -5.71 4.22
N VAL A 51 -1.59 -5.03 4.02
CA VAL A 51 -2.03 -3.91 4.83
C VAL A 51 -3.46 -4.14 5.33
N LYS A 52 -3.69 -3.85 6.62
CA LYS A 52 -5.02 -3.93 7.21
C LYS A 52 -5.65 -2.55 7.23
N ILE A 53 -6.78 -2.41 6.56
CA ILE A 53 -7.55 -1.18 6.52
C ILE A 53 -9.02 -1.55 6.77
N ASP A 54 -9.61 -0.95 7.79
CA ASP A 54 -11.02 -1.15 8.16
C ASP A 54 -11.46 -2.64 8.21
N GLY A 55 -10.66 -3.45 8.91
CA GLY A 55 -10.92 -4.88 9.10
C GLY A 55 -10.62 -5.77 7.91
N ARG A 56 -10.34 -5.22 6.74
CA ARG A 56 -9.95 -5.94 5.51
C ARG A 56 -8.43 -6.00 5.36
N GLU A 57 -7.93 -7.08 4.80
CA GLU A 57 -6.51 -7.23 4.49
C GLU A 57 -6.30 -7.12 2.98
N TRP A 58 -5.60 -6.07 2.56
CA TRP A 58 -5.32 -5.70 1.18
C TRP A 58 -3.90 -6.02 0.78
N PHE A 59 -3.68 -6.31 -0.50
CA PHE A 59 -2.34 -6.15 -1.06
C PHE A 59 -1.95 -4.67 -1.04
N GLY A 60 -0.81 -4.34 -0.45
CA GLY A 60 -0.22 -3.00 -0.49
C GLY A 60 0.48 -2.69 -1.81
N ASP A 61 0.55 -3.68 -2.72
CA ASP A 61 1.15 -3.60 -4.04
C ASP A 61 0.14 -3.99 -5.12
N ASN A 62 0.28 -3.46 -6.33
CA ASN A 62 -0.50 -3.92 -7.46
C ASN A 62 -0.13 -5.37 -7.81
N LEU A 63 -1.14 -6.18 -8.13
CA LEU A 63 -0.91 -7.56 -8.55
C LEU A 63 -0.03 -7.59 -9.82
N ASN A 64 0.98 -8.47 -9.82
CA ASN A 64 1.90 -8.66 -10.95
C ASN A 64 1.92 -10.09 -11.49
N PHE A 65 0.96 -10.94 -11.10
CA PHE A 65 0.82 -12.29 -11.61
C PHE A 65 0.52 -12.27 -13.11
N LYS A 66 1.35 -12.95 -13.93
CA LYS A 66 1.14 -13.05 -15.38
C LYS A 66 -0.03 -13.98 -15.68
N ALA A 67 -1.16 -13.40 -16.05
CA ALA A 67 -2.35 -14.10 -16.50
C ALA A 67 -2.59 -13.84 -17.99
N GLU A 68 -3.40 -14.66 -18.63
CA GLU A 68 -3.94 -14.35 -19.94
C GLU A 68 -4.70 -13.03 -19.90
N ASN A 69 -4.57 -12.19 -20.94
CA ASN A 69 -5.14 -10.83 -21.01
C ASN A 69 -4.69 -9.91 -19.85
N SER A 70 -3.40 -10.04 -19.48
CA SER A 70 -2.70 -9.11 -18.59
C SER A 70 -1.42 -8.59 -19.24
N TYR A 71 -1.13 -7.32 -19.09
CA TYR A 71 -0.12 -6.58 -19.84
C TYR A 71 0.81 -5.79 -18.93
N CYS A 72 2.04 -5.60 -19.34
CA CYS A 72 2.92 -4.58 -18.75
C CYS A 72 2.65 -3.25 -19.46
N TYR A 73 2.70 -2.13 -18.75
CA TYR A 73 2.60 -0.82 -19.39
C TYR A 73 3.72 -0.65 -20.43
N ASP A 74 3.39 -0.19 -21.65
CA ASP A 74 4.29 -0.12 -22.83
C ASP A 74 4.99 -1.46 -23.15
N ASP A 75 4.36 -2.60 -22.81
CA ASP A 75 4.88 -3.96 -22.96
C ASP A 75 6.28 -4.17 -22.35
N SER A 76 6.66 -3.33 -21.38
CA SER A 76 7.95 -3.36 -20.68
C SER A 76 7.85 -4.15 -19.37
N ASP A 77 8.69 -5.16 -19.20
CA ASP A 77 8.80 -5.91 -17.96
C ASP A 77 9.25 -5.04 -16.78
N ASP A 78 10.06 -3.99 -17.02
CA ASP A 78 10.46 -3.02 -15.99
C ASP A 78 9.24 -2.28 -15.42
N ASN A 79 8.25 -1.96 -16.28
CA ASN A 79 7.00 -1.35 -15.83
C ASN A 79 6.15 -2.33 -15.02
N CYS A 80 6.15 -3.61 -15.37
CA CYS A 80 5.50 -4.63 -14.55
C CYS A 80 6.17 -4.77 -13.17
N MET A 81 7.49 -4.73 -13.10
CA MET A 81 8.21 -4.78 -11.83
C MET A 81 7.93 -3.55 -10.96
N ALA A 82 7.83 -2.36 -11.57
CA ALA A 82 7.62 -1.11 -10.86
C ALA A 82 6.16 -0.87 -10.45
N TYR A 83 5.20 -1.20 -11.33
CA TYR A 83 3.80 -0.78 -11.20
C TYR A 83 2.80 -1.93 -11.12
N GLY A 84 3.24 -3.18 -11.27
CA GLY A 84 2.35 -4.34 -11.46
C GLY A 84 1.78 -4.41 -12.87
N ARG A 85 0.92 -5.40 -13.12
CA ARG A 85 0.29 -5.63 -14.41
C ARG A 85 -1.06 -4.92 -14.54
N LEU A 86 -1.44 -4.65 -15.77
CA LEU A 86 -2.75 -4.16 -16.18
C LEU A 86 -3.56 -5.34 -16.71
N TYR A 87 -4.75 -5.55 -16.17
CA TYR A 87 -5.61 -6.70 -16.46
C TYR A 87 -6.88 -6.23 -17.17
N THR A 88 -7.37 -6.99 -18.16
CA THR A 88 -8.78 -6.84 -18.55
C THR A 88 -9.67 -7.24 -17.38
N TRP A 89 -10.94 -6.80 -17.38
CA TRP A 89 -11.84 -7.12 -16.26
C TRP A 89 -12.06 -8.63 -16.07
N GLU A 90 -12.21 -9.37 -17.16
CA GLU A 90 -12.38 -10.84 -17.09
C GLU A 90 -11.12 -11.53 -16.54
N ALA A 91 -9.94 -11.04 -16.88
CA ALA A 91 -8.69 -11.51 -16.27
C ALA A 91 -8.60 -11.14 -14.79
N ALA A 92 -8.96 -9.91 -14.43
CA ALA A 92 -8.92 -9.40 -13.06
C ALA A 92 -9.74 -10.25 -12.08
N LYS A 93 -10.94 -10.71 -12.50
CA LYS A 93 -11.82 -11.56 -11.69
C LYS A 93 -11.19 -12.87 -11.25
N LYS A 94 -10.19 -13.37 -12.00
CA LYS A 94 -9.53 -14.66 -11.79
C LYS A 94 -8.08 -14.53 -11.35
N ALA A 95 -7.53 -13.30 -11.30
CA ALA A 95 -6.10 -13.10 -11.14
C ALA A 95 -5.64 -13.21 -9.69
N CYS A 96 -6.47 -12.88 -8.70
CA CYS A 96 -6.09 -12.94 -7.29
C CYS A 96 -5.77 -14.38 -6.85
N PRO A 97 -4.77 -14.57 -5.99
CA PRO A 97 -4.40 -15.91 -5.50
C PRO A 97 -5.46 -16.47 -4.53
N ALA A 98 -5.40 -17.78 -4.28
CA ALA A 98 -6.29 -18.45 -3.34
C ALA A 98 -6.30 -17.75 -1.95
N GLY A 99 -7.49 -17.55 -1.40
CA GLY A 99 -7.71 -16.82 -0.15
C GLY A 99 -7.83 -15.30 -0.32
N PHE A 100 -7.65 -14.78 -1.53
CA PHE A 100 -7.88 -13.39 -1.91
C PHE A 100 -8.83 -13.32 -3.11
N ARG A 101 -9.42 -12.15 -3.32
CA ARG A 101 -10.35 -11.90 -4.43
C ARG A 101 -10.20 -10.48 -4.98
N LEU A 102 -10.78 -10.23 -6.14
CA LEU A 102 -10.97 -8.88 -6.65
C LEU A 102 -11.90 -8.12 -5.69
N PRO A 103 -11.61 -6.87 -5.32
CA PRO A 103 -12.45 -6.09 -4.43
C PRO A 103 -13.82 -5.82 -5.06
N ASN A 104 -14.86 -5.91 -4.25
CA ASN A 104 -16.20 -5.46 -4.63
C ASN A 104 -16.40 -3.96 -4.31
N GLN A 105 -17.61 -3.47 -4.55
CA GLN A 105 -17.94 -2.07 -4.28
C GLN A 105 -17.81 -1.74 -2.78
N GLU A 106 -18.31 -2.61 -1.90
CA GLU A 106 -18.29 -2.42 -0.46
C GLU A 106 -16.86 -2.33 0.10
N ASP A 107 -15.92 -3.12 -0.45
CA ASP A 107 -14.52 -3.05 -0.06
C ASP A 107 -13.93 -1.66 -0.34
N PHE A 108 -14.18 -1.11 -1.53
CA PHE A 108 -13.69 0.22 -1.89
C PHE A 108 -14.41 1.34 -1.15
N GLU A 109 -15.70 1.21 -0.84
CA GLU A 109 -16.44 2.16 0.00
C GLU A 109 -15.89 2.17 1.43
N SER A 110 -15.56 1.01 1.98
CA SER A 110 -14.87 0.88 3.26
C SER A 110 -13.49 1.53 3.24
N LEU A 111 -12.71 1.29 2.18
CA LEU A 111 -11.41 1.94 1.99
C LEU A 111 -11.54 3.47 1.90
N TRP A 112 -12.53 3.98 1.17
CA TRP A 112 -12.83 5.41 1.07
C TRP A 112 -13.24 5.99 2.42
N THR A 113 -14.07 5.28 3.18
CA THR A 113 -14.49 5.66 4.53
C THR A 113 -13.30 5.73 5.50
N ALA A 114 -12.42 4.72 5.48
CA ALA A 114 -11.20 4.71 6.27
C ALA A 114 -10.25 5.86 5.91
N ALA A 115 -10.31 6.33 4.67
CA ALA A 115 -9.56 7.49 4.19
C ALA A 115 -10.27 8.84 4.46
N GLY A 116 -11.30 8.86 5.29
CA GLY A 116 -12.00 10.08 5.72
C GLY A 116 -13.28 10.40 4.94
N ALA A 117 -13.63 9.61 3.92
CA ALA A 117 -14.85 9.74 3.11
C ALA A 117 -15.07 11.14 2.50
N ASP A 118 -13.99 11.83 2.18
CA ASP A 118 -14.01 13.20 1.67
C ASP A 118 -13.20 13.38 0.36
N PHE A 119 -13.12 14.63 -0.10
CA PHE A 119 -12.38 14.99 -1.31
C PHE A 119 -10.85 14.89 -1.17
N ASN A 120 -10.31 14.59 0.04
CA ASN A 120 -8.90 14.35 0.32
C ASN A 120 -8.55 12.87 0.50
N ALA A 121 -9.51 11.95 0.37
CA ALA A 121 -9.29 10.53 0.63
C ALA A 121 -8.06 9.95 -0.11
N ALA A 122 -7.83 10.36 -1.36
CA ALA A 122 -6.67 9.91 -2.12
C ALA A 122 -5.33 10.36 -1.52
N TYR A 123 -5.27 11.46 -0.74
CA TYR A 123 -4.03 11.90 -0.10
C TYR A 123 -3.49 10.87 0.89
N LEU A 124 -4.37 10.17 1.61
CA LEU A 124 -4.01 9.12 2.56
C LEU A 124 -3.65 7.78 1.92
N LEU A 125 -4.01 7.60 0.63
CA LEU A 125 -3.91 6.34 -0.10
C LEU A 125 -2.80 6.33 -1.17
N LYS A 126 -2.48 7.49 -1.76
CA LYS A 126 -1.45 7.64 -2.80
C LYS A 126 -0.06 7.48 -2.22
N THR A 127 0.85 6.93 -3.05
CA THR A 127 2.28 6.97 -2.78
C THR A 127 2.79 8.40 -2.60
N THR A 128 3.90 8.52 -1.86
CA THR A 128 4.60 9.81 -1.64
C THR A 128 5.45 10.23 -2.84
N TYR A 129 5.43 9.46 -3.93
CA TYR A 129 6.21 9.67 -5.15
C TYR A 129 5.47 9.13 -6.39
N GLY A 130 5.97 9.48 -7.57
CA GLY A 130 5.56 8.93 -8.87
C GLY A 130 4.39 9.67 -9.52
N TRP A 131 3.65 10.51 -8.81
CA TRP A 131 2.56 11.29 -9.36
C TRP A 131 3.06 12.56 -10.06
N LYS A 132 2.52 12.85 -11.24
CA LYS A 132 2.91 14.04 -12.00
C LYS A 132 2.43 15.32 -11.30
N GLY A 133 3.34 16.29 -11.13
CA GLY A 133 3.07 17.51 -10.37
C GLY A 133 3.24 17.30 -8.86
N GLU A 134 2.73 18.22 -8.06
CA GLU A 134 2.83 18.19 -6.59
C GLU A 134 1.61 17.51 -5.94
N THR A 135 1.17 16.38 -6.49
CA THR A 135 -0.05 15.68 -6.07
C THR A 135 0.20 14.29 -5.50
N ASN A 136 1.41 14.06 -5.00
CA ASN A 136 1.71 12.87 -4.22
C ASN A 136 0.86 12.84 -2.94
N GLY A 137 0.56 11.63 -2.43
CA GLY A 137 -0.05 11.47 -1.13
C GLY A 137 0.96 11.44 0.00
N ASN A 138 0.48 11.17 1.21
CA ASN A 138 1.31 10.86 2.38
C ASN A 138 1.32 9.36 2.72
N ASP A 139 0.47 8.58 2.06
CA ASP A 139 0.37 7.12 2.22
C ASP A 139 0.22 6.65 3.68
N THR A 140 -0.52 7.41 4.48
CA THR A 140 -0.73 7.11 5.91
C THR A 140 -1.35 5.73 6.11
N LEU A 141 -2.28 5.33 5.22
CA LEU A 141 -2.94 4.03 5.28
C LEU A 141 -2.12 2.90 4.65
N LYS A 142 -0.93 3.18 4.09
CA LYS A 142 -0.03 2.20 3.46
C LYS A 142 -0.66 1.42 2.30
N PHE A 143 -1.74 1.97 1.73
CA PHE A 143 -2.35 1.43 0.53
C PHE A 143 -1.44 1.61 -0.69
N SER A 144 -0.60 2.65 -0.70
CA SER A 144 0.44 2.90 -1.71
C SER A 144 -0.08 2.87 -3.15
N ALA A 145 -1.15 3.62 -3.41
CA ALA A 145 -1.69 3.73 -4.77
C ALA A 145 -0.67 4.38 -5.70
N MET A 146 -0.20 3.61 -6.68
CA MET A 146 0.76 4.07 -7.70
C MET A 146 0.04 4.47 -8.98
N PRO A 147 0.44 5.56 -9.65
CA PRO A 147 -0.17 6.02 -10.89
C PRO A 147 0.29 5.19 -12.11
N ALA A 148 -0.13 3.93 -12.17
CA ALA A 148 0.27 2.95 -13.16
C ALA A 148 -0.32 3.19 -14.56
N GLY A 149 -1.26 4.15 -14.71
CA GLY A 149 -1.95 4.38 -15.97
C GLY A 149 -2.91 3.24 -16.35
N ASN A 150 -3.07 3.06 -17.66
CA ASN A 150 -3.96 2.04 -18.23
C ASN A 150 -3.53 1.61 -19.64
N ARG A 151 -4.11 0.50 -20.12
CA ARG A 151 -4.14 0.07 -21.51
C ARG A 151 -5.54 0.31 -22.08
N PHE A 152 -5.63 0.85 -23.29
CA PHE A 152 -6.88 1.08 -24.01
C PHE A 152 -7.28 -0.14 -24.87
N ASP A 153 -8.45 -0.08 -25.50
CA ASP A 153 -8.98 -1.09 -26.41
C ASP A 153 -8.24 -1.18 -27.74
N ASP A 154 -7.63 -0.09 -28.17
CA ASP A 154 -6.75 -0.01 -29.34
C ASP A 154 -5.31 -0.47 -29.05
N GLU A 155 -5.10 -1.12 -27.89
CA GLU A 155 -3.83 -1.65 -27.41
C GLU A 155 -2.79 -0.60 -27.00
N THR A 156 -3.07 0.69 -27.14
CA THR A 156 -2.18 1.76 -26.68
C THR A 156 -2.21 1.91 -25.16
N TYR A 157 -1.20 2.58 -24.64
CA TYR A 157 -1.06 2.86 -23.21
C TYR A 157 -1.17 4.35 -22.92
N GLY A 158 -1.64 4.70 -21.74
CA GLY A 158 -1.76 6.10 -21.35
C GLY A 158 -1.88 6.31 -19.85
N ASN A 159 -1.90 7.59 -19.47
CA ASN A 159 -2.17 8.02 -18.09
C ASN A 159 -1.14 7.61 -17.03
N MET A 160 0.01 7.05 -17.39
CA MET A 160 1.11 6.80 -16.44
C MET A 160 1.51 8.10 -15.74
N ASN A 161 1.83 8.02 -14.46
CA ASN A 161 2.12 9.14 -13.56
C ASN A 161 0.95 10.13 -13.35
N LYS A 162 -0.23 9.88 -13.96
CA LYS A 162 -1.42 10.75 -13.86
C LYS A 162 -2.60 10.07 -13.16
N PHE A 163 -2.79 8.77 -13.37
CA PHE A 163 -3.92 8.02 -12.84
C PHE A 163 -3.48 6.70 -12.21
N ALA A 164 -4.09 6.35 -11.08
CA ALA A 164 -4.18 5.00 -10.57
C ALA A 164 -5.61 4.51 -10.77
N PHE A 165 -5.78 3.40 -11.48
CA PHE A 165 -7.07 2.75 -11.71
C PHE A 165 -7.07 1.36 -11.10
N PHE A 166 -8.17 0.99 -10.44
CA PHE A 166 -8.33 -0.31 -9.81
C PHE A 166 -9.67 -0.94 -10.21
N TRP A 167 -9.65 -2.10 -10.84
CA TRP A 167 -10.87 -2.85 -11.10
C TRP A 167 -11.60 -3.23 -9.80
N SER A 168 -12.93 -3.14 -9.83
CA SER A 168 -13.80 -3.85 -8.88
C SER A 168 -14.51 -5.00 -9.58
N ASP A 169 -15.09 -5.95 -8.81
CA ASP A 169 -15.82 -7.07 -9.37
C ASP A 169 -17.26 -6.70 -9.82
N TYR A 170 -17.63 -5.43 -9.69
CA TYR A 170 -18.95 -4.94 -10.08
C TYR A 170 -19.02 -4.59 -11.56
N ALA A 171 -20.02 -5.13 -12.22
CA ALA A 171 -20.47 -4.70 -13.54
C ALA A 171 -21.99 -4.72 -13.61
N GLU A 172 -22.58 -3.77 -14.35
CA GLU A 172 -24.01 -3.81 -14.63
C GLU A 172 -24.34 -4.99 -15.57
N ASN A 173 -25.47 -5.67 -15.31
CA ASN A 173 -25.92 -6.79 -16.13
C ASN A 173 -26.10 -6.38 -17.57
N GLY A 174 -25.52 -7.14 -18.49
CA GLY A 174 -25.59 -6.89 -19.93
C GLY A 174 -24.71 -5.73 -20.43
N SER A 175 -24.01 -5.01 -19.55
CA SER A 175 -23.10 -3.93 -19.94
C SER A 175 -21.76 -4.48 -20.42
N GLY A 176 -21.19 -3.84 -21.44
CA GLY A 176 -19.79 -4.00 -21.87
C GLY A 176 -18.78 -3.37 -20.89
N ASP A 177 -19.27 -2.60 -19.92
CA ASP A 177 -18.48 -1.86 -18.95
C ASP A 177 -18.46 -2.54 -17.57
N ALA A 178 -17.42 -2.23 -16.79
CA ALA A 178 -17.32 -2.60 -15.40
C ALA A 178 -16.81 -1.41 -14.57
N ARG A 179 -17.05 -1.45 -13.26
CA ARG A 179 -16.67 -0.36 -12.35
C ARG A 179 -15.17 -0.36 -12.08
N VAL A 180 -14.58 0.83 -12.19
CA VAL A 180 -13.21 1.11 -11.84
C VAL A 180 -13.16 2.21 -10.80
N TRP A 181 -12.37 2.03 -9.75
CA TRP A 181 -12.04 3.09 -8.80
C TRP A 181 -10.75 3.75 -9.20
N PHE A 182 -10.66 5.07 -9.03
CA PHE A 182 -9.49 5.80 -9.52
C PHE A 182 -9.12 7.01 -8.66
N MET A 183 -7.84 7.36 -8.77
CA MET A 183 -7.23 8.58 -8.25
C MET A 183 -6.51 9.29 -9.39
N THR A 184 -6.44 10.63 -9.33
CA THR A 184 -5.80 11.42 -10.40
C THR A 184 -4.73 12.34 -9.84
N ASN A 185 -3.79 12.76 -10.70
CA ASN A 185 -2.81 13.78 -10.35
C ASN A 185 -3.39 15.23 -10.33
N LYS A 186 -4.68 15.40 -10.51
CA LYS A 186 -5.35 16.71 -10.52
C LYS A 186 -6.22 16.95 -9.28
N SER A 187 -6.46 15.91 -8.49
CA SER A 187 -7.27 16.01 -7.27
C SER A 187 -6.80 15.03 -6.21
N MET A 188 -7.23 15.27 -4.97
CA MET A 188 -7.04 14.35 -3.85
C MET A 188 -8.27 13.47 -3.61
N GLY A 189 -9.26 13.48 -4.51
CA GLY A 189 -10.44 12.64 -4.44
C GLY A 189 -10.15 11.19 -4.84
N PHE A 190 -10.92 10.28 -4.25
CA PHE A 190 -11.00 8.87 -4.63
C PHE A 190 -12.42 8.60 -5.12
N SER A 191 -12.58 8.24 -6.38
CA SER A 191 -13.85 8.18 -7.07
C SER A 191 -13.97 6.92 -7.92
N TYR A 192 -15.15 6.66 -8.46
CA TYR A 192 -15.36 5.55 -9.40
C TYR A 192 -16.04 6.00 -10.69
N SER A 193 -15.91 5.19 -11.74
CA SER A 193 -16.65 5.32 -13.00
C SER A 193 -16.81 3.95 -13.64
N SER A 194 -17.60 3.86 -14.72
CA SER A 194 -17.66 2.65 -15.56
C SER A 194 -16.70 2.79 -16.73
N LYS A 195 -16.03 1.68 -17.11
CA LYS A 195 -15.07 1.62 -18.23
C LYS A 195 -15.22 0.30 -18.97
N PRO A 196 -14.93 0.28 -20.30
CA PRO A 196 -14.96 -0.95 -21.09
C PRO A 196 -14.14 -2.06 -20.46
N LYS A 197 -14.73 -3.26 -20.35
CA LYS A 197 -14.11 -4.45 -19.73
C LYS A 197 -12.81 -4.88 -20.42
N ILE A 198 -12.62 -4.48 -21.68
CA ILE A 198 -11.42 -4.77 -22.46
C ILE A 198 -10.22 -3.88 -22.08
N PHE A 199 -10.46 -2.76 -21.41
CA PHE A 199 -9.36 -1.91 -20.92
C PHE A 199 -8.51 -2.65 -19.90
N GLY A 200 -7.22 -2.32 -19.83
CA GLY A 200 -6.30 -2.85 -18.84
C GLY A 200 -6.14 -1.89 -17.67
N PHE A 201 -6.47 -2.35 -16.45
CA PHE A 201 -6.26 -1.60 -15.19
C PHE A 201 -5.60 -2.47 -14.14
N SER A 202 -5.05 -1.82 -13.09
CA SER A 202 -4.43 -2.52 -11.97
C SER A 202 -5.45 -3.30 -11.14
N VAL A 203 -4.95 -4.32 -10.45
CA VAL A 203 -5.71 -5.13 -9.48
C VAL A 203 -5.06 -5.01 -8.10
N ARG A 204 -5.88 -4.79 -7.09
CA ARG A 204 -5.56 -4.90 -5.66
C ARG A 204 -6.37 -6.04 -5.08
N CYS A 205 -5.72 -7.11 -4.67
CA CYS A 205 -6.43 -8.22 -4.05
C CYS A 205 -6.77 -7.91 -2.58
N VAL A 206 -7.90 -8.45 -2.11
CA VAL A 206 -8.42 -8.24 -0.75
C VAL A 206 -8.97 -9.54 -0.17
N ARG A 207 -8.94 -9.68 1.15
CA ARG A 207 -9.63 -10.73 1.92
C ARG A 207 -10.13 -10.21 3.25
#